data_07830bd6a53566560267a99b3888ee5b
#
_entry.id   07830bd6a53566560267a99b3888ee5b
#
_cell.length_a   1.000
_cell.length_b   1.000
_cell.length_c   1.000
_cell.angle_alpha   90.00
_cell.angle_beta   90.00
_cell.angle_gamma   90.00
#
_symmetry.space_group_name_H-M   'P 1'
#
loop_
_entity.id
_entity.type
_entity.pdbx_description
1 polymer ?
#
loop_
_entity_poly.entity_id
_entity_poly.type
_entity_poly.pdbx_seq_one_letter_code
_entity_poly.pdbx_strand_id
1 'polypeptide(L)'
;MGKITKKNSQHIMILGVGCILFTDEGFGVRVIERLQERYEFPDNVSVVDGGVLGLNLLGVISEADHLIVVDAIRNKGLPGSLYRLEGNAITERIRAKNSLHQVDFLEALTMCQALDKVPKTVILGVEPEDIDTLSIELTPAVQTKVDQMIEMILAELDPLGVSYQKRSNVYVPCNPI
;
A
#
# COMPACT_ATOMS: atom_id res chain seq x y z
N MET A 1 38.49 16.14 13.26
CA MET A 1 37.75 15.81 12.03
C MET A 1 36.78 14.67 12.38
N GLY A 2 35.57 15.01 12.75
CA GLY A 2 34.53 14.03 13.13
C GLY A 2 33.98 13.38 11.88
N LYS A 3 34.10 12.05 11.77
CA LYS A 3 33.38 11.25 10.80
C LYS A 3 31.89 11.36 11.13
N ILE A 4 31.15 12.10 10.32
CA ILE A 4 29.67 12.03 10.30
C ILE A 4 29.35 10.63 9.76
N THR A 5 29.07 9.70 10.66
CA THR A 5 28.44 8.45 10.30
C THR A 5 27.06 8.77 9.74
N LYS A 6 26.89 8.69 8.42
CA LYS A 6 25.56 8.64 7.79
C LYS A 6 24.79 7.53 8.51
N LYS A 7 23.85 7.90 9.37
CA LYS A 7 22.87 6.97 9.92
C LYS A 7 22.18 6.38 8.68
N ASN A 8 22.39 5.10 8.41
CA ASN A 8 21.73 4.41 7.31
C ASN A 8 20.21 4.53 7.59
N SER A 9 19.56 5.51 6.97
CA SER A 9 18.11 5.66 7.10
C SER A 9 17.49 4.46 6.38
N GLN A 10 16.69 3.68 7.12
CA GLN A 10 15.95 2.54 6.54
C GLN A 10 15.05 3.06 5.42
N HIS A 11 15.05 2.34 4.30
CA HIS A 11 14.15 2.64 3.19
C HIS A 11 12.78 2.02 3.45
N ILE A 12 11.76 2.84 3.46
CA ILE A 12 10.37 2.46 3.70
C ILE A 12 9.59 2.64 2.40
N MET A 13 8.88 1.61 1.99
CA MET A 13 8.02 1.67 0.81
C MET A 13 6.55 1.51 1.21
N ILE A 14 5.71 2.40 0.70
CA ILE A 14 4.26 2.33 0.78
C ILE A 14 3.77 2.01 -0.62
N LEU A 15 3.13 0.86 -0.79
CA LEU A 15 2.76 0.30 -2.08
C LEU A 15 1.25 0.08 -2.15
N GLY A 16 0.56 0.75 -3.06
CA GLY A 16 -0.83 0.47 -3.38
C GLY A 16 -0.91 -0.52 -4.53
N VAL A 17 -1.66 -1.61 -4.36
CA VAL A 17 -1.89 -2.60 -5.41
C VAL A 17 -3.37 -2.70 -5.76
N GLY A 18 -3.67 -3.15 -6.97
CA GLY A 18 -5.01 -3.37 -7.47
C GLY A 18 -5.28 -2.74 -8.85
N CYS A 19 -6.41 -3.06 -9.43
CA CYS A 19 -6.83 -2.58 -10.74
C CYS A 19 -7.90 -1.50 -10.62
N ILE A 20 -7.58 -0.27 -11.01
CA ILE A 20 -8.51 0.88 -10.93
C ILE A 20 -9.72 0.77 -11.86
N LEU A 21 -9.76 -0.22 -12.75
CA LEU A 21 -10.86 -0.45 -13.68
C LEU A 21 -11.98 -1.32 -13.09
N PHE A 22 -11.74 -1.96 -11.94
CA PHE A 22 -12.67 -2.90 -11.31
C PHE A 22 -13.07 -2.44 -9.91
N THR A 23 -13.87 -1.40 -9.81
CA THR A 23 -14.49 -0.90 -8.59
C THR A 23 -13.54 -0.91 -7.38
N ASP A 24 -13.80 -1.73 -6.35
CA ASP A 24 -13.03 -1.78 -5.10
C ASP A 24 -11.64 -2.45 -5.23
N GLU A 25 -11.38 -3.17 -6.32
CA GLU A 25 -10.05 -3.71 -6.64
C GLU A 25 -9.02 -2.56 -6.74
N GLY A 26 -9.45 -1.37 -7.15
CA GLY A 26 -8.61 -0.17 -7.22
C GLY A 26 -8.32 0.52 -5.89
N PHE A 27 -8.81 0.01 -4.76
CA PHE A 27 -8.71 0.69 -3.46
C PHE A 27 -7.29 1.06 -3.08
N GLY A 28 -6.34 0.12 -3.21
CA GLY A 28 -4.94 0.38 -2.85
C GLY A 28 -4.36 1.57 -3.62
N VAL A 29 -4.58 1.64 -4.93
CA VAL A 29 -4.13 2.74 -5.79
C VAL A 29 -4.81 4.06 -5.39
N ARG A 30 -6.12 4.06 -5.13
CA ARG A 30 -6.86 5.25 -4.70
C ARG A 30 -6.37 5.82 -3.38
N VAL A 31 -6.00 4.95 -2.43
CA VAL A 31 -5.38 5.37 -1.16
C VAL A 31 -4.02 6.02 -1.41
N ILE A 32 -3.18 5.44 -2.26
CA ILE A 32 -1.87 6.00 -2.60
C ILE A 32 -1.98 7.36 -3.28
N GLU A 33 -2.86 7.51 -4.27
CA GLU A 33 -3.15 8.79 -4.91
C GLU A 33 -3.52 9.85 -3.86
N ARG A 34 -4.46 9.54 -2.96
CA ARG A 34 -4.90 10.43 -1.91
C ARG A 34 -3.83 10.75 -0.88
N LEU A 35 -2.98 9.77 -0.55
CA LEU A 35 -1.85 9.94 0.35
C LEU A 35 -0.83 10.93 -0.23
N GLN A 36 -0.46 10.78 -1.50
CA GLN A 36 0.46 11.66 -2.22
C GLN A 36 -0.09 13.10 -2.38
N GLU A 37 -1.39 13.23 -2.57
CA GLU A 37 -2.05 14.55 -2.63
C GLU A 37 -1.94 15.30 -1.29
N ARG A 38 -2.05 14.60 -0.17
CA ARG A 38 -2.21 15.22 1.16
C ARG A 38 -0.95 15.33 1.98
N TYR A 39 0.06 14.51 1.70
CA TYR A 39 1.26 14.42 2.53
C TYR A 39 2.55 14.50 1.73
N GLU A 40 3.58 15.00 2.38
CA GLU A 40 4.97 14.98 1.91
C GLU A 40 5.79 14.11 2.86
N PHE A 41 6.63 13.26 2.27
CA PHE A 41 7.47 12.31 2.98
C PHE A 41 8.95 12.61 2.73
N PRO A 42 9.85 12.23 3.65
CA PRO A 42 11.29 12.37 3.46
C PRO A 42 11.80 11.39 2.39
N ASP A 43 13.02 11.63 1.90
CA ASP A 43 13.64 10.89 0.77
C ASP A 43 13.77 9.37 1.01
N ASN A 44 13.74 8.93 2.26
CA ASN A 44 13.80 7.50 2.60
C ASN A 44 12.42 6.81 2.63
N VAL A 45 11.35 7.51 2.28
CA VAL A 45 9.99 6.95 2.14
C VAL A 45 9.56 7.07 0.69
N SER A 46 9.32 5.94 0.05
CA SER A 46 8.77 5.85 -1.30
C SER A 46 7.30 5.51 -1.26
N VAL A 47 6.47 6.29 -1.94
CA VAL A 47 5.02 6.05 -2.10
C VAL A 47 4.78 5.67 -3.55
N VAL A 48 4.39 4.42 -3.80
CA VAL A 48 4.37 3.80 -5.13
C VAL A 48 2.99 3.28 -5.49
N ASP A 49 2.51 3.68 -6.66
CA ASP A 49 1.39 3.00 -7.31
C ASP A 49 1.93 1.73 -7.98
N GLY A 50 1.59 0.59 -7.42
CA GLY A 50 1.96 -0.72 -7.94
C GLY A 50 0.98 -1.26 -8.97
N GLY A 51 -0.24 -0.73 -9.03
CA GLY A 51 -1.26 -1.17 -9.96
C GLY A 51 -1.38 -2.69 -10.01
N VAL A 52 -1.25 -3.24 -11.22
CA VAL A 52 -1.28 -4.69 -11.52
C VAL A 52 0.11 -5.25 -11.92
N LEU A 53 1.19 -4.56 -11.57
CA LEU A 53 2.53 -4.80 -12.14
C LEU A 53 3.23 -6.10 -11.67
N GLY A 54 2.70 -6.79 -10.66
CA GLY A 54 3.16 -8.12 -10.25
C GLY A 54 4.69 -8.25 -10.10
N LEU A 55 5.29 -9.15 -10.88
CA LEU A 55 6.73 -9.45 -10.85
C LEU A 55 7.64 -8.24 -11.17
N ASN A 56 7.16 -7.22 -11.88
CA ASN A 56 7.93 -6.01 -12.14
C ASN A 56 8.19 -5.19 -10.87
N LEU A 57 7.45 -5.45 -9.80
CA LEU A 57 7.68 -4.84 -8.48
C LEU A 57 8.88 -5.44 -7.74
N LEU A 58 9.38 -6.61 -8.15
CA LEU A 58 10.45 -7.33 -7.43
C LEU A 58 11.69 -6.45 -7.21
N GLY A 59 12.14 -5.75 -8.25
CA GLY A 59 13.30 -4.87 -8.16
C GLY A 59 13.12 -3.76 -7.13
N VAL A 60 11.94 -3.15 -7.12
CA VAL A 60 11.60 -2.02 -6.25
C VAL A 60 11.38 -2.49 -4.80
N ILE A 61 10.67 -3.61 -4.61
CA ILE A 61 10.41 -4.20 -3.29
C ILE A 61 11.71 -4.64 -2.60
N SER A 62 12.66 -5.20 -3.36
CA SER A 62 13.92 -5.69 -2.82
C SER A 62 14.86 -4.59 -2.29
N GLU A 63 14.58 -3.32 -2.61
CA GLU A 63 15.32 -2.17 -2.11
C GLU A 63 14.79 -1.64 -0.77
N ALA A 64 13.60 -2.08 -0.36
CA ALA A 64 12.97 -1.64 0.88
C ALA A 64 13.44 -2.46 2.09
N ASP A 65 13.64 -1.80 3.24
CA ASP A 65 13.80 -2.44 4.55
C ASP A 65 12.43 -2.72 5.18
N HIS A 66 11.46 -1.81 4.96
CA HIS A 66 10.08 -1.93 5.41
C HIS A 66 9.13 -1.73 4.24
N LEU A 67 8.11 -2.57 4.15
CA LEU A 67 7.09 -2.55 3.10
C LEU A 67 5.70 -2.50 3.72
N ILE A 68 4.94 -1.44 3.40
CA ILE A 68 3.53 -1.29 3.75
C ILE A 68 2.73 -1.44 2.47
N VAL A 69 1.96 -2.50 2.35
CA VAL A 69 1.11 -2.78 1.18
C VAL A 69 -0.33 -2.41 1.49
N VAL A 70 -0.99 -1.74 0.56
CA VAL A 70 -2.42 -1.41 0.63
C VAL A 70 -3.16 -2.13 -0.49
N ASP A 71 -4.20 -2.89 -0.15
CA ASP A 71 -4.90 -3.79 -1.09
C ASP A 71 -6.37 -3.97 -0.72
N ALA A 72 -7.19 -4.40 -1.68
CA ALA A 72 -8.51 -4.96 -1.43
C ALA A 72 -8.38 -6.44 -1.05
N ILE A 73 -8.88 -6.83 0.13
CA ILE A 73 -8.68 -8.18 0.68
C ILE A 73 -10.02 -8.84 0.98
N ARG A 74 -10.38 -9.88 0.22
CA ARG A 74 -11.52 -10.75 0.55
C ARG A 74 -11.17 -11.65 1.75
N ASN A 75 -11.74 -11.37 2.90
CA ASN A 75 -11.53 -12.12 4.14
C ASN A 75 -12.85 -12.58 4.78
N LYS A 76 -13.93 -12.61 4.00
CA LYS A 76 -15.28 -12.98 4.44
C LYS A 76 -15.85 -12.06 5.52
N GLY A 77 -15.34 -10.85 5.63
CA GLY A 77 -15.86 -9.80 6.50
C GLY A 77 -17.03 -9.03 5.85
N LEU A 78 -17.50 -8.02 6.57
CA LEU A 78 -18.46 -7.07 6.00
C LEU A 78 -17.71 -6.09 5.07
N PRO A 79 -18.30 -5.65 3.93
CA PRO A 79 -17.72 -4.62 3.08
C PRO A 79 -17.25 -3.41 3.88
N GLY A 80 -16.04 -2.93 3.58
CA GLY A 80 -15.40 -1.83 4.29
C GLY A 80 -14.73 -2.21 5.62
N SER A 81 -14.72 -3.49 6.03
CA SER A 81 -13.89 -3.95 7.16
C SER A 81 -12.42 -3.74 6.85
N LEU A 82 -11.65 -3.20 7.81
CA LEU A 82 -10.23 -2.96 7.65
C LEU A 82 -9.41 -4.05 8.32
N TYR A 83 -8.28 -4.42 7.71
CA TYR A 83 -7.39 -5.48 8.16
C TYR A 83 -5.96 -4.98 8.26
N ARG A 84 -5.22 -5.51 9.24
CA ARG A 84 -3.78 -5.38 9.36
C ARG A 84 -3.18 -6.79 9.50
N LEU A 85 -2.32 -7.15 8.54
CA LEU A 85 -1.68 -8.46 8.49
C LEU A 85 -0.16 -8.31 8.56
N GLU A 86 0.51 -9.14 9.37
CA GLU A 86 1.96 -9.22 9.44
C GLU A 86 2.41 -10.65 9.73
N GLY A 87 3.66 -10.96 9.43
CA GLY A 87 4.29 -12.24 9.74
C GLY A 87 3.52 -13.44 9.18
N ASN A 88 3.19 -14.41 10.04
CA ASN A 88 2.50 -15.65 9.64
C ASN A 88 1.11 -15.42 9.04
N ALA A 89 0.41 -14.36 9.47
CA ALA A 89 -0.90 -14.01 8.94
C ALA A 89 -0.84 -13.72 7.42
N ILE A 90 0.26 -13.13 6.95
CA ILE A 90 0.50 -12.94 5.51
C ILE A 90 0.63 -14.29 4.82
N THR A 91 1.48 -15.18 5.35
CA THR A 91 1.71 -16.51 4.76
C THR A 91 0.44 -17.36 4.71
N GLU A 92 -0.36 -17.35 5.78
CA GLU A 92 -1.64 -18.07 5.84
C GLU A 92 -2.63 -17.52 4.81
N ARG A 93 -2.67 -16.20 4.69
CA ARG A 93 -3.52 -15.52 3.71
C ARG A 93 -3.14 -15.85 2.28
N ILE A 94 -1.85 -15.92 1.99
CA ILE A 94 -1.28 -16.34 0.71
C ILE A 94 -1.80 -17.71 0.29
N ARG A 95 -1.73 -18.68 1.21
CA ARG A 95 -2.17 -20.06 0.95
C ARG A 95 -3.67 -20.19 0.72
N ALA A 96 -4.46 -19.25 1.25
CA ALA A 96 -5.94 -19.28 1.18
C ALA A 96 -6.51 -18.67 -0.10
N LYS A 97 -5.68 -18.14 -1.04
CA LYS A 97 -6.15 -17.29 -2.12
C LYS A 97 -6.28 -17.92 -3.50
N ASN A 98 -7.31 -17.40 -4.22
CA ASN A 98 -7.65 -17.75 -5.59
C ASN A 98 -7.68 -16.53 -6.56
N SER A 99 -7.11 -15.35 -6.22
CA SER A 99 -7.09 -14.21 -7.14
C SER A 99 -5.71 -14.02 -7.79
N LEU A 100 -5.68 -13.74 -9.10
CA LEU A 100 -4.48 -13.65 -9.93
C LEU A 100 -3.52 -12.51 -9.48
N HIS A 101 -4.03 -11.32 -9.12
CA HIS A 101 -3.19 -10.17 -8.76
C HIS A 101 -2.43 -10.35 -7.45
N GLN A 102 -2.97 -11.11 -6.52
CA GLN A 102 -2.34 -11.42 -5.25
C GLN A 102 -1.27 -12.50 -5.37
N VAL A 103 -1.38 -13.37 -6.38
CA VAL A 103 -0.35 -14.36 -6.73
C VAL A 103 0.93 -13.63 -7.12
N ASP A 104 0.85 -12.60 -7.96
CA ASP A 104 2.01 -11.87 -8.48
C ASP A 104 2.81 -11.15 -7.38
N PHE A 105 2.13 -10.47 -6.45
CA PHE A 105 2.80 -9.82 -5.30
C PHE A 105 3.48 -10.84 -4.39
N LEU A 106 2.86 -11.99 -4.19
CA LEU A 106 3.38 -13.07 -3.35
C LEU A 106 4.51 -13.83 -4.01
N GLU A 107 4.48 -13.99 -5.32
CA GLU A 107 5.61 -14.49 -6.09
C GLU A 107 6.80 -13.52 -5.96
N ALA A 108 6.56 -12.21 -6.02
CA ALA A 108 7.60 -11.21 -5.79
C ALA A 108 8.19 -11.31 -4.38
N LEU A 109 7.38 -11.46 -3.32
CA LEU A 109 7.88 -11.69 -1.96
C LEU A 109 8.64 -13.02 -1.83
N THR A 110 8.18 -14.09 -2.47
CA THR A 110 8.86 -15.39 -2.48
C THR A 110 10.21 -15.30 -3.16
N MET A 111 10.32 -14.55 -4.25
CA MET A 111 11.60 -14.28 -4.91
C MET A 111 12.52 -13.42 -4.06
N CYS A 112 12.01 -12.43 -3.33
CA CYS A 112 12.77 -11.68 -2.33
C CYS A 112 13.36 -12.62 -1.26
N GLN A 113 12.59 -13.63 -0.81
CA GLN A 113 13.09 -14.66 0.11
C GLN A 113 14.26 -15.45 -0.49
N ALA A 114 14.17 -15.84 -1.76
CA ALA A 114 15.24 -16.54 -2.45
C ALA A 114 16.53 -15.71 -2.62
N LEU A 115 16.40 -14.38 -2.57
CA LEU A 115 17.50 -13.42 -2.66
C LEU A 115 18.02 -12.94 -1.29
N ASP A 116 17.54 -13.50 -0.17
CA ASP A 116 17.82 -13.04 1.21
C ASP A 116 17.53 -11.53 1.44
N LYS A 117 16.56 -10.98 0.70
CA LYS A 117 16.18 -9.55 0.73
C LYS A 117 14.70 -9.39 0.96
N VAL A 118 14.18 -9.91 2.08
CA VAL A 118 12.77 -9.78 2.44
C VAL A 118 12.57 -8.54 3.29
N PRO A 119 11.83 -7.52 2.83
CA PRO A 119 11.46 -6.40 3.67
C PRO A 119 10.55 -6.84 4.82
N LYS A 120 10.61 -6.14 5.95
CA LYS A 120 9.59 -6.27 6.99
C LYS A 120 8.26 -5.78 6.43
N THR A 121 7.34 -6.69 6.19
CA THR A 121 6.12 -6.42 5.45
C THR A 121 4.90 -6.38 6.37
N VAL A 122 4.08 -5.34 6.20
CA VAL A 122 2.72 -5.21 6.73
C VAL A 122 1.77 -5.04 5.55
N ILE A 123 0.63 -5.75 5.57
CA ILE A 123 -0.43 -5.57 4.59
C ILE A 123 -1.63 -4.94 5.30
N LEU A 124 -2.07 -3.80 4.79
CA LEU A 124 -3.26 -3.08 5.20
C LEU A 124 -4.34 -3.32 4.15
N GLY A 125 -5.47 -3.89 4.54
CA GLY A 125 -6.50 -4.29 3.61
C GLY A 125 -7.87 -3.73 3.92
N VAL A 126 -8.72 -3.67 2.89
CA VAL A 126 -10.16 -3.43 3.02
C VAL A 126 -10.94 -4.62 2.49
N GLU A 127 -12.03 -5.03 3.17
CA GLU A 127 -12.98 -5.97 2.59
C GLU A 127 -13.74 -5.29 1.46
N PRO A 128 -13.62 -5.73 0.20
CA PRO A 128 -14.36 -5.15 -0.90
C PRO A 128 -15.83 -5.55 -0.88
N GLU A 129 -16.69 -4.70 -1.44
CA GLU A 129 -18.08 -5.03 -1.76
C GLU A 129 -18.17 -5.63 -3.16
N ASP A 130 -17.50 -5.01 -4.13
CA ASP A 130 -17.49 -5.41 -5.54
C ASP A 130 -16.09 -5.26 -6.15
N ILE A 131 -15.57 -6.33 -6.78
CA ILE A 131 -14.30 -6.29 -7.52
C ILE A 131 -14.43 -6.85 -8.94
N ASP A 132 -15.65 -7.08 -9.40
CA ASP A 132 -15.94 -7.71 -10.70
C ASP A 132 -16.57 -6.71 -11.68
N THR A 133 -17.24 -5.66 -11.18
CA THR A 133 -17.88 -4.63 -12.01
C THR A 133 -16.84 -3.66 -12.57
N LEU A 134 -16.91 -3.39 -13.88
CA LEU A 134 -16.11 -2.36 -14.53
C LEU A 134 -16.59 -0.97 -14.08
N SER A 135 -15.81 -0.31 -13.23
CA SER A 135 -16.02 1.04 -12.76
C SER A 135 -14.71 1.60 -12.19
N ILE A 136 -14.47 2.88 -12.38
CA ILE A 136 -13.35 3.59 -11.76
C ILE A 136 -13.68 4.11 -10.36
N GLU A 137 -14.93 4.02 -9.95
CA GLU A 137 -15.40 4.50 -8.65
C GLU A 137 -15.43 3.35 -7.65
N LEU A 138 -14.97 3.60 -6.43
CA LEU A 138 -15.14 2.68 -5.31
C LEU A 138 -16.59 2.61 -4.88
N THR A 139 -17.04 1.47 -4.34
CA THR A 139 -18.36 1.39 -3.69
C THR A 139 -18.44 2.34 -2.51
N PRO A 140 -19.63 2.84 -2.15
CA PRO A 140 -19.79 3.77 -1.02
C PRO A 140 -19.25 3.20 0.31
N ALA A 141 -19.38 1.90 0.55
CA ALA A 141 -18.89 1.23 1.74
C ALA A 141 -17.37 1.32 1.86
N VAL A 142 -16.67 1.12 0.75
CA VAL A 142 -15.20 1.12 0.67
C VAL A 142 -14.64 2.53 0.54
N GLN A 143 -15.30 3.42 -0.21
CA GLN A 143 -14.89 4.82 -0.38
C GLN A 143 -14.74 5.55 0.97
N THR A 144 -15.64 5.29 1.92
CA THR A 144 -15.58 5.90 3.26
C THR A 144 -14.37 5.47 4.07
N LYS A 145 -13.65 4.42 3.64
CA LYS A 145 -12.49 3.84 4.35
C LYS A 145 -11.14 4.39 3.91
N VAL A 146 -11.10 5.16 2.82
CA VAL A 146 -9.84 5.72 2.30
C VAL A 146 -9.11 6.55 3.36
N ASP A 147 -9.80 7.44 4.06
CA ASP A 147 -9.19 8.30 5.08
C ASP A 147 -8.72 7.48 6.30
N GLN A 148 -9.51 6.49 6.75
CA GLN A 148 -9.10 5.58 7.81
C GLN A 148 -7.86 4.76 7.43
N MET A 149 -7.78 4.31 6.18
CA MET A 149 -6.61 3.57 5.68
C MET A 149 -5.36 4.45 5.67
N ILE A 150 -5.48 5.73 5.30
CA ILE A 150 -4.38 6.70 5.40
C ILE A 150 -3.90 6.83 6.85
N GLU A 151 -4.80 6.95 7.82
CA GLU A 151 -4.45 6.99 9.24
C GLU A 151 -3.71 5.71 9.68
N MET A 152 -4.11 4.54 9.21
CA MET A 152 -3.41 3.28 9.48
C MET A 152 -2.00 3.28 8.88
N ILE A 153 -1.81 3.77 7.65
CA ILE A 153 -0.47 3.91 7.03
C ILE A 153 0.42 4.81 7.88
N LEU A 154 -0.08 5.98 8.30
CA LEU A 154 0.68 6.93 9.11
C LEU A 154 1.05 6.33 10.47
N ALA A 155 0.15 5.55 11.09
CA ALA A 155 0.43 4.84 12.33
C ALA A 155 1.52 3.75 12.19
N GLU A 156 1.71 3.15 11.00
CA GLU A 156 2.85 2.25 10.73
C GLU A 156 4.18 3.02 10.59
N LEU A 157 4.16 4.29 10.18
CA LEU A 157 5.35 5.12 10.03
C LEU A 157 5.85 5.69 11.38
N ASP A 158 4.95 5.94 12.32
CA ASP A 158 5.29 6.54 13.63
C ASP A 158 6.38 5.75 14.39
N PRO A 159 6.27 4.41 14.59
CA PRO A 159 7.29 3.63 15.27
C PRO A 159 8.62 3.53 14.50
N LEU A 160 8.61 3.82 13.18
CA LEU A 160 9.80 3.87 12.35
C LEU A 160 10.50 5.25 12.43
N GLY A 161 9.93 6.21 13.17
CA GLY A 161 10.49 7.53 13.38
C GLY A 161 10.45 8.41 12.12
N VAL A 162 9.50 8.18 11.22
CA VAL A 162 9.32 8.97 10.00
C VAL A 162 8.63 10.28 10.33
N SER A 163 9.22 11.40 9.93
CA SER A 163 8.59 12.72 9.97
C SER A 163 7.94 13.00 8.62
N TYR A 164 6.64 13.17 8.58
CA TYR A 164 5.89 13.55 7.39
C TYR A 164 5.16 14.88 7.63
N GLN A 165 4.81 15.57 6.55
CA GLN A 165 4.12 16.86 6.62
C GLN A 165 2.82 16.82 5.82
N LYS A 166 1.76 17.38 6.41
CA LYS A 166 0.51 17.55 5.67
C LYS A 166 0.66 18.75 4.73
N ARG A 167 0.33 18.58 3.45
CA ARG A 167 0.36 19.68 2.46
C ARG A 167 -0.64 20.76 2.86
N SER A 168 -0.20 22.01 2.88
CA SER A 168 -1.03 23.15 3.29
C SER A 168 -1.99 23.63 2.20
N ASN A 169 -1.79 23.21 0.94
CA ASN A 169 -2.64 23.58 -0.18
C ASN A 169 -3.22 22.33 -0.84
N VAL A 170 -4.48 22.05 -0.53
CA VAL A 170 -5.31 21.26 -1.44
C VAL A 170 -5.49 22.13 -2.69
N TYR A 171 -4.96 21.70 -3.83
CA TYR A 171 -5.26 22.30 -5.12
C TYR A 171 -6.79 22.33 -5.28
N VAL A 172 -7.36 23.52 -5.22
CA VAL A 172 -8.74 23.75 -5.63
C VAL A 172 -8.69 23.90 -7.15
N PRO A 173 -9.22 22.93 -7.93
CA PRO A 173 -9.25 23.10 -9.37
C PRO A 173 -10.03 24.38 -9.69
N CYS A 174 -9.41 25.30 -10.44
CA CYS A 174 -10.14 26.42 -11.03
C CYS A 174 -11.26 25.83 -11.90
N ASN A 175 -12.52 26.10 -11.54
CA ASN A 175 -13.63 25.87 -12.43
C ASN A 175 -13.35 26.64 -13.74
N PRO A 176 -13.33 25.98 -14.89
CA PRO A 176 -13.35 26.70 -16.16
C PRO A 176 -14.71 27.41 -16.27
N ILE A 177 -14.64 28.68 -16.58
CA ILE A 177 -15.78 29.55 -16.91
C ILE A 177 -16.44 29.06 -18.20
#